data_f75ab042679f8ed754a1bdaaf4c66424
#
_entry.id   f75ab042679f8ed754a1bdaaf4c66424
#
_cell.length_a   1.000
_cell.length_b   1.000
_cell.length_c   1.000
_cell.angle_alpha   90.00
_cell.angle_beta   90.00
_cell.angle_gamma   90.00
#
_symmetry.space_group_name_H-M   'P 1'
#
loop_
_entity.id
_entity.type
_entity.pdbx_description
1 polymer ?
#
loop_
_entity_poly.entity_id
_entity_poly.type
_entity_poly.pdbx_seq_one_letter_code
_entity_poly.pdbx_strand_id
1 'polypeptide(L)'
;EPIQYQPNRYHNWTEKTDALDVAINRLNEFMDTPVIDLKSAMFSLSSEEEIFANYFTPFIFDVIEFQYDELSEGEKCGFQEEINASLQKDNVSFRLIDRGLIEQLPDHEVLTSELISMTEQIKEPGLRELFDIAVEKHMQPSSQSHKDAVEKIWGVLERLKTYYTGLDKKKSVERIINDMAGGQEDFVKLFDTEFKALTDIGNSFRIRHHETDRTDITDIRYYDYFFNRCLSLIALAIQYLE
;
A
#
# COMPACT_ATOMS: atom_id res chain seq x y z
N GLU A 1 28.92 -9.07 0.30
CA GLU A 1 30.12 -8.23 0.15
C GLU A 1 29.66 -6.84 -0.28
N PRO A 2 30.08 -5.75 0.36
CA PRO A 2 29.67 -4.42 -0.03
C PRO A 2 30.16 -4.15 -1.46
N ILE A 3 29.28 -3.56 -2.27
CA ILE A 3 29.61 -3.13 -3.63
C ILE A 3 30.81 -2.20 -3.52
N GLN A 4 32.00 -2.65 -3.97
CA GLN A 4 33.18 -1.84 -4.02
C GLN A 4 33.01 -0.79 -5.12
N TYR A 5 32.85 0.47 -4.71
CA TYR A 5 32.94 1.62 -5.60
C TYR A 5 34.30 1.63 -6.31
N GLN A 6 34.32 1.44 -7.62
CA GLN A 6 35.53 1.54 -8.45
C GLN A 6 35.66 2.95 -9.03
N PRO A 7 36.59 3.78 -8.53
CA PRO A 7 36.70 5.18 -8.91
C PRO A 7 37.24 5.42 -10.34
N ASN A 8 37.64 4.38 -11.06
CA ASN A 8 38.42 4.52 -12.29
C ASN A 8 37.64 4.66 -13.61
N ARG A 9 36.31 4.79 -13.60
CA ARG A 9 35.52 4.90 -14.84
C ARG A 9 35.28 6.33 -15.34
N TYR A 10 35.75 7.36 -14.65
CA TYR A 10 35.43 8.74 -15.02
C TYR A 10 36.67 9.62 -15.10
N HIS A 11 36.85 10.22 -16.24
CA HIS A 11 38.07 10.96 -16.59
C HIS A 11 38.13 12.40 -16.06
N ASN A 12 37.06 12.98 -15.52
CA ASN A 12 37.04 14.36 -15.06
C ASN A 12 36.17 14.57 -13.82
N TRP A 13 36.72 15.10 -12.73
CA TRP A 13 36.02 15.33 -11.47
C TRP A 13 34.98 16.46 -11.55
N THR A 14 35.21 17.46 -12.38
CA THR A 14 34.30 18.58 -12.60
C THR A 14 33.02 18.11 -13.32
N GLU A 15 33.13 17.33 -14.38
CA GLU A 15 31.99 16.75 -15.09
C GLU A 15 31.13 15.81 -14.21
N LYS A 16 31.79 15.13 -13.28
CA LYS A 16 31.09 14.27 -12.31
C LYS A 16 30.27 15.05 -11.28
N THR A 17 30.81 16.18 -10.80
CA THR A 17 30.12 17.03 -9.84
C THR A 17 28.88 17.62 -10.50
N ASP A 18 29.01 18.10 -11.73
CA ASP A 18 27.89 18.64 -12.49
C ASP A 18 26.81 17.59 -12.79
N ALA A 19 27.21 16.36 -13.17
CA ALA A 19 26.28 15.26 -13.40
C ALA A 19 25.56 14.81 -12.11
N LEU A 20 26.28 14.78 -11.00
CA LEU A 20 25.70 14.46 -9.69
C LEU A 20 24.72 15.55 -9.23
N ASP A 21 25.08 16.82 -9.40
CA ASP A 21 24.21 17.94 -9.03
C ASP A 21 22.94 17.97 -9.91
N VAL A 22 23.05 17.62 -11.19
CA VAL A 22 21.89 17.47 -12.09
C VAL A 22 21.02 16.29 -11.64
N ALA A 23 21.62 15.15 -11.32
CA ALA A 23 20.88 13.97 -10.83
C ALA A 23 20.17 14.26 -9.50
N ILE A 24 20.84 14.95 -8.57
CA ILE A 24 20.24 15.35 -7.28
C ILE A 24 19.07 16.31 -7.48
N ASN A 25 19.21 17.29 -8.40
CA ASN A 25 18.15 18.24 -8.68
C ASN A 25 16.93 17.54 -9.30
N ARG A 26 17.14 16.64 -10.25
CA ARG A 26 16.06 15.83 -10.85
C ARG A 26 15.40 14.92 -9.82
N LEU A 27 16.19 14.29 -8.95
CA LEU A 27 15.68 13.47 -7.87
C LEU A 27 14.81 14.31 -6.90
N ASN A 28 15.24 15.51 -6.55
CA ASN A 28 14.48 16.42 -5.70
C ASN A 28 13.16 16.90 -6.35
N GLU A 29 13.12 16.97 -7.69
CA GLU A 29 11.88 17.29 -8.43
C GLU A 29 10.92 16.10 -8.45
N PHE A 30 11.44 14.88 -8.43
CA PHE A 30 10.67 13.64 -8.45
C PHE A 30 10.13 13.27 -7.06
N MET A 31 10.89 13.55 -6.01
CA MET A 31 10.56 13.14 -4.65
C MET A 31 9.53 14.09 -4.00
N ASP A 32 8.51 13.53 -3.38
CA ASP A 32 7.54 14.27 -2.56
C ASP A 32 8.18 14.92 -1.32
N THR A 33 9.32 14.39 -0.86
CA THR A 33 10.10 14.94 0.26
C THR A 33 11.46 15.43 -0.23
N PRO A 34 11.79 16.71 -0.08
CA PRO A 34 13.08 17.25 -0.53
C PRO A 34 14.24 16.50 0.13
N VAL A 35 15.16 16.00 -0.66
CA VAL A 35 16.44 15.47 -0.16
C VAL A 35 17.23 16.61 0.43
N ILE A 36 17.14 16.78 1.73
CA ILE A 36 17.94 17.76 2.47
C ILE A 36 19.39 17.24 2.45
N ASP A 37 20.15 17.69 1.44
CA ASP A 37 21.58 17.46 1.36
C ASP A 37 22.02 15.99 1.54
N LEU A 38 22.01 15.26 0.43
CA LEU A 38 22.47 13.87 0.36
C LEU A 38 23.87 13.68 0.97
N LYS A 39 24.74 14.68 0.85
CA LYS A 39 26.08 14.69 1.46
C LYS A 39 25.98 14.74 2.98
N SER A 40 25.15 15.59 3.55
CA SER A 40 24.94 15.65 5.00
C SER A 40 24.29 14.40 5.55
N ALA A 41 23.31 13.83 4.84
CA ALA A 41 22.68 12.56 5.21
C ALA A 41 23.70 11.40 5.18
N MET A 42 24.56 11.31 4.17
CA MET A 42 25.59 10.27 4.10
C MET A 42 26.70 10.41 5.16
N PHE A 43 27.01 11.63 5.62
CA PHE A 43 28.03 11.88 6.64
C PHE A 43 27.51 11.90 8.07
N SER A 44 26.20 12.09 8.29
CA SER A 44 25.56 12.02 9.60
C SER A 44 25.18 10.60 10.04
N LEU A 45 25.46 9.60 9.21
CA LEU A 45 25.21 8.18 9.49
C LEU A 45 26.23 7.59 10.49
N SER A 46 26.34 8.21 11.63
CA SER A 46 26.96 7.55 12.77
C SER A 46 25.87 6.85 13.58
N SER A 47 25.70 5.59 13.30
CA SER A 47 25.37 4.55 14.28
C SER A 47 23.95 4.08 14.54
N GLU A 48 22.86 4.42 13.84
CA GLU A 48 21.60 3.89 14.35
C GLU A 48 20.69 3.27 13.29
N GLU A 49 20.38 1.98 13.47
CA GLU A 49 19.47 1.16 12.66
C GLU A 49 18.09 1.84 12.43
N GLU A 50 17.64 2.65 13.38
CA GLU A 50 16.37 3.36 13.35
C GLU A 50 16.34 4.52 12.32
N ILE A 51 17.45 5.22 12.17
CA ILE A 51 17.61 6.27 11.14
C ILE A 51 17.67 5.62 9.75
N PHE A 52 18.32 4.47 9.66
CA PHE A 52 18.43 3.73 8.41
C PHE A 52 17.06 3.27 7.90
N ALA A 53 16.25 2.68 8.77
CA ALA A 53 14.92 2.16 8.39
C ALA A 53 13.92 3.27 8.01
N ASN A 54 13.91 4.38 8.73
CA ASN A 54 12.90 5.41 8.57
C ASN A 54 13.20 6.44 7.47
N TYR A 55 14.47 6.65 7.12
CA TYR A 55 14.87 7.64 6.13
C TYR A 55 15.54 7.05 4.89
N PHE A 56 16.29 5.98 5.05
CA PHE A 56 17.06 5.40 3.95
C PHE A 56 16.25 4.45 3.06
N THR A 57 15.34 3.67 3.65
CA THR A 57 14.55 2.73 2.86
C THR A 57 13.62 3.46 1.88
N PRO A 58 12.82 4.46 2.28
CA PRO A 58 12.04 5.26 1.35
C PRO A 58 12.92 5.94 0.31
N PHE A 59 14.05 6.53 0.71
CA PHE A 59 14.97 7.18 -0.20
C PHE A 59 15.55 6.22 -1.27
N ILE A 60 15.93 5.00 -0.88
CA ILE A 60 16.42 3.99 -1.83
C ILE A 60 15.33 3.61 -2.82
N PHE A 61 14.09 3.48 -2.37
CA PHE A 61 12.96 3.17 -3.24
C PHE A 61 12.69 4.29 -4.24
N ASP A 62 12.68 5.54 -3.80
CA ASP A 62 12.56 6.70 -4.68
C ASP A 62 13.67 6.75 -5.74
N VAL A 63 14.92 6.41 -5.38
CA VAL A 63 16.04 6.33 -6.33
C VAL A 63 15.83 5.21 -7.36
N ILE A 64 15.34 4.06 -6.93
CA ILE A 64 15.03 2.94 -7.84
C ILE A 64 13.92 3.33 -8.82
N GLU A 65 12.84 3.93 -8.32
CA GLU A 65 11.70 4.37 -9.12
C GLU A 65 12.12 5.45 -10.12
N PHE A 66 12.89 6.44 -9.67
CA PHE A 66 13.46 7.46 -10.55
C PHE A 66 14.35 6.85 -11.64
N GLN A 67 15.22 5.91 -11.29
CA GLN A 67 16.09 5.26 -12.26
C GLN A 67 15.31 4.43 -13.28
N TYR A 68 14.27 3.75 -12.85
CA TYR A 68 13.37 3.03 -13.76
C TYR A 68 12.69 3.96 -14.76
N ASP A 69 12.26 5.16 -14.34
CA ASP A 69 11.60 6.13 -15.21
C ASP A 69 12.55 6.71 -16.27
N GLU A 70 13.84 6.85 -15.96
CA GLU A 70 14.88 7.33 -16.89
C GLU A 70 15.35 6.25 -17.90
N LEU A 71 14.96 4.97 -17.73
CA LEU A 71 15.35 3.89 -18.63
C LEU A 71 14.47 3.85 -19.89
N SER A 72 15.08 3.39 -20.99
CA SER A 72 14.33 3.05 -22.19
C SER A 72 13.46 1.79 -21.98
N GLU A 73 12.37 1.67 -22.71
CA GLU A 73 11.44 0.53 -22.60
C GLU A 73 12.14 -0.85 -22.75
N GLY A 74 13.22 -0.92 -23.53
CA GLY A 74 13.99 -2.16 -23.69
C GLY A 74 14.86 -2.54 -22.49
N GLU A 75 15.15 -1.60 -21.60
CA GLU A 75 16.00 -1.80 -20.43
C GLU A 75 15.19 -2.04 -19.16
N LYS A 76 13.95 -1.57 -19.12
CA LYS A 76 13.08 -1.62 -17.93
C LYS A 76 12.88 -3.04 -17.40
N CYS A 77 12.64 -4.01 -18.28
CA CYS A 77 12.39 -5.40 -17.87
C CYS A 77 13.61 -6.00 -17.15
N GLY A 78 14.82 -5.84 -17.73
CA GLY A 78 16.06 -6.35 -17.12
C GLY A 78 16.37 -5.68 -15.77
N PHE A 79 16.19 -4.36 -15.69
CA PHE A 79 16.37 -3.62 -14.45
C PHE A 79 15.40 -4.10 -13.36
N GLN A 80 14.14 -4.25 -13.68
CA GLN A 80 13.11 -4.74 -12.77
C GLN A 80 13.44 -6.16 -12.24
N GLU A 81 13.88 -7.06 -13.12
CA GLU A 81 14.29 -8.42 -12.72
C GLU A 81 15.47 -8.39 -11.74
N GLU A 82 16.49 -7.57 -12.01
CA GLU A 82 17.67 -7.44 -11.15
C GLU A 82 17.31 -6.86 -9.76
N ILE A 83 16.50 -5.80 -9.72
CA ILE A 83 16.04 -5.19 -8.47
C ILE A 83 15.21 -6.20 -7.65
N ASN A 84 14.24 -6.87 -8.27
CA ASN A 84 13.39 -7.83 -7.58
C ASN A 84 14.16 -9.05 -7.09
N ALA A 85 15.14 -9.53 -7.85
CA ALA A 85 16.03 -10.60 -7.40
C ALA A 85 16.88 -10.19 -6.18
N SER A 86 17.34 -8.93 -6.15
CA SER A 86 18.11 -8.39 -5.01
C SER A 86 17.23 -8.25 -3.76
N LEU A 87 16.03 -7.67 -3.90
CA LEU A 87 15.07 -7.51 -2.80
C LEU A 87 14.69 -8.89 -2.21
N GLN A 88 14.39 -9.86 -3.07
CA GLN A 88 14.07 -11.24 -2.64
C GLN A 88 15.23 -11.92 -1.92
N LYS A 89 16.46 -11.77 -2.43
CA LYS A 89 17.67 -12.37 -1.81
C LYS A 89 17.89 -11.88 -0.38
N ASP A 90 17.58 -10.60 -0.14
CA ASP A 90 17.78 -9.97 1.17
C ASP A 90 16.51 -10.05 2.05
N ASN A 91 15.49 -10.82 1.64
CA ASN A 91 14.19 -10.95 2.31
C ASN A 91 13.50 -9.60 2.56
N VAL A 92 13.63 -8.69 1.62
CA VAL A 92 12.93 -7.40 1.66
C VAL A 92 11.53 -7.59 1.10
N SER A 93 10.49 -7.30 1.90
CA SER A 93 9.07 -7.50 1.53
C SER A 93 8.56 -6.41 0.59
N PHE A 94 9.31 -6.11 -0.47
CA PHE A 94 8.95 -5.13 -1.50
C PHE A 94 9.33 -5.65 -2.88
N ARG A 95 8.70 -5.10 -3.92
CA ARG A 95 9.03 -5.37 -5.32
C ARG A 95 8.85 -4.15 -6.19
N LEU A 96 9.65 -4.04 -7.24
CA LEU A 96 9.45 -3.09 -8.32
C LEU A 96 8.45 -3.68 -9.32
N ILE A 97 7.39 -2.94 -9.63
CA ILE A 97 6.35 -3.35 -10.59
C ILE A 97 6.54 -2.71 -11.96
N ASP A 98 5.80 -3.17 -12.97
CA ASP A 98 5.90 -2.74 -14.38
C ASP A 98 5.65 -1.23 -14.59
N ARG A 99 4.99 -0.57 -13.64
CA ARG A 99 4.76 0.88 -13.66
C ARG A 99 5.91 1.70 -13.07
N GLY A 100 6.99 1.04 -12.66
CA GLY A 100 8.15 1.70 -12.07
C GLY A 100 8.00 2.08 -10.60
N LEU A 101 6.99 1.57 -9.89
CA LEU A 101 6.77 1.83 -8.49
C LEU A 101 7.23 0.66 -7.63
N ILE A 102 7.71 0.96 -6.43
CA ILE A 102 7.99 -0.06 -5.41
C ILE A 102 6.72 -0.31 -4.60
N GLU A 103 6.26 -1.55 -4.64
CA GLU A 103 5.12 -2.01 -3.84
C GLU A 103 5.57 -2.94 -2.71
N GLN A 104 4.94 -2.81 -1.56
CA GLN A 104 5.12 -3.76 -0.48
C GLN A 104 4.51 -5.10 -0.86
N LEU A 105 5.30 -6.17 -0.73
CA LEU A 105 4.75 -7.52 -0.80
C LEU A 105 3.87 -7.73 0.44
N PRO A 106 2.72 -8.39 0.29
CA PRO A 106 1.88 -8.71 1.45
C PRO A 106 2.68 -9.56 2.43
N ASP A 107 2.99 -9.00 3.59
CA ASP A 107 3.73 -9.68 4.67
C ASP A 107 2.95 -10.84 5.29
N HIS A 108 1.66 -10.96 4.97
CA HIS A 108 0.78 -12.01 5.48
C HIS A 108 -0.15 -12.53 4.39
N GLU A 109 -0.51 -13.81 4.50
CA GLU A 109 -1.41 -14.57 3.64
C GLU A 109 -2.79 -13.92 3.35
N VAL A 110 -3.09 -12.77 3.96
CA VAL A 110 -4.37 -12.06 3.81
C VAL A 110 -4.50 -11.40 2.43
N LEU A 111 -3.41 -10.88 1.85
CA LEU A 111 -3.39 -10.35 0.47
C LEU A 111 -2.73 -11.36 -0.48
N THR A 112 -3.36 -12.50 -0.64
CA THR A 112 -2.93 -13.48 -1.64
C THR A 112 -3.36 -13.04 -3.04
N SER A 113 -2.64 -13.53 -4.08
CA SER A 113 -3.06 -13.38 -5.48
C SER A 113 -4.50 -13.84 -5.72
N GLU A 114 -4.98 -14.80 -4.92
CA GLU A 114 -6.36 -15.29 -4.94
C GLU A 114 -7.36 -14.23 -4.46
N LEU A 115 -7.06 -13.50 -3.39
CA LEU A 115 -7.88 -12.39 -2.91
C LEU A 115 -7.96 -11.24 -3.91
N ILE A 116 -6.83 -10.91 -4.54
CA ILE A 116 -6.80 -9.91 -5.60
C ILE A 116 -7.63 -10.38 -6.81
N SER A 117 -7.55 -11.66 -7.19
CA SER A 117 -8.36 -12.22 -8.27
C SER A 117 -9.86 -12.27 -7.95
N MET A 118 -10.25 -12.30 -6.68
CA MET A 118 -11.66 -12.22 -6.26
C MET A 118 -12.32 -10.88 -6.64
N THR A 119 -11.55 -9.81 -6.80
CA THR A 119 -12.10 -8.53 -7.25
C THR A 119 -12.77 -8.64 -8.62
N GLU A 120 -12.29 -9.56 -9.46
CA GLU A 120 -12.88 -9.84 -10.77
C GLU A 120 -14.30 -10.39 -10.69
N GLN A 121 -14.66 -10.98 -9.56
CA GLN A 121 -15.99 -11.54 -9.30
C GLN A 121 -17.01 -10.48 -8.87
N ILE A 122 -16.55 -9.29 -8.49
CA ILE A 122 -17.44 -8.19 -8.07
C ILE A 122 -18.18 -7.66 -9.31
N LYS A 123 -19.49 -7.88 -9.35
CA LYS A 123 -20.35 -7.46 -10.46
C LYS A 123 -20.67 -5.96 -10.43
N GLU A 124 -20.66 -5.34 -9.25
CA GLU A 124 -20.96 -3.91 -9.08
C GLU A 124 -19.71 -3.07 -9.36
N PRO A 125 -19.68 -2.27 -10.47
CA PRO A 125 -18.47 -1.63 -10.94
C PRO A 125 -17.84 -0.66 -9.93
N GLY A 126 -18.65 0.11 -9.21
CA GLY A 126 -18.13 1.08 -8.26
C GLY A 126 -17.63 0.45 -6.97
N LEU A 127 -18.14 -0.74 -6.57
CA LEU A 127 -17.57 -1.53 -5.48
C LEU A 127 -16.20 -2.06 -5.88
N ARG A 128 -16.09 -2.58 -7.11
CA ARG A 128 -14.84 -3.10 -7.66
C ARG A 128 -13.77 -2.01 -7.74
N GLU A 129 -14.09 -0.86 -8.35
CA GLU A 129 -13.17 0.26 -8.47
C GLU A 129 -12.62 0.73 -7.12
N LEU A 130 -13.49 0.89 -6.11
CA LEU A 130 -13.06 1.26 -4.76
C LEU A 130 -12.16 0.21 -4.11
N PHE A 131 -12.46 -1.07 -4.34
CA PHE A 131 -11.67 -2.17 -3.80
C PHE A 131 -10.27 -2.21 -4.44
N ASP A 132 -10.19 -2.11 -5.76
CA ASP A 132 -8.91 -2.09 -6.49
C ASP A 132 -8.03 -0.92 -6.03
N ILE A 133 -8.61 0.28 -5.87
CA ILE A 133 -7.89 1.45 -5.34
C ILE A 133 -7.42 1.20 -3.89
N ALA A 134 -8.25 0.57 -3.05
CA ALA A 134 -7.90 0.31 -1.66
C ALA A 134 -6.70 -0.64 -1.55
N VAL A 135 -6.69 -1.71 -2.33
CA VAL A 135 -5.59 -2.68 -2.40
C VAL A 135 -4.33 -2.03 -2.96
N GLU A 136 -4.44 -1.30 -4.08
CA GLU A 136 -3.31 -0.58 -4.69
C GLU A 136 -2.64 0.37 -3.68
N LYS A 137 -3.44 1.14 -2.93
CA LYS A 137 -2.92 2.05 -1.92
C LYS A 137 -2.27 1.33 -0.74
N HIS A 138 -2.82 0.21 -0.31
CA HIS A 138 -2.26 -0.57 0.79
C HIS A 138 -0.90 -1.19 0.45
N MET A 139 -0.68 -1.50 -0.82
CA MET A 139 0.60 -2.06 -1.30
C MET A 139 1.71 -1.02 -1.45
N GLN A 140 1.40 0.28 -1.38
CA GLN A 140 2.40 1.34 -1.44
C GLN A 140 3.08 1.54 -0.08
N PRO A 141 4.41 1.79 -0.03
CA PRO A 141 5.17 1.83 1.23
C PRO A 141 4.92 3.08 2.07
N SER A 142 4.22 4.10 1.55
CA SER A 142 4.06 5.37 2.25
C SER A 142 3.00 5.32 3.34
N SER A 143 3.26 5.95 4.49
CA SER A 143 2.28 6.10 5.58
C SER A 143 0.99 6.78 5.12
N GLN A 144 1.08 7.72 4.17
CA GLN A 144 -0.09 8.37 3.61
C GLN A 144 -0.93 7.40 2.77
N SER A 145 -0.28 6.53 1.99
CA SER A 145 -0.98 5.52 1.20
C SER A 145 -1.73 4.50 2.07
N HIS A 146 -1.17 4.09 3.22
CA HIS A 146 -1.87 3.23 4.18
C HIS A 146 -3.11 3.93 4.78
N LYS A 147 -3.03 5.24 5.07
CA LYS A 147 -4.20 6.03 5.50
C LYS A 147 -5.27 6.07 4.42
N ASP A 148 -4.87 6.37 3.19
CA ASP A 148 -5.78 6.42 2.04
C ASP A 148 -6.40 5.03 1.77
N ALA A 149 -5.63 3.95 1.90
CA ALA A 149 -6.10 2.58 1.77
C ALA A 149 -7.22 2.27 2.76
N VAL A 150 -7.04 2.64 4.04
CA VAL A 150 -8.07 2.44 5.06
C VAL A 150 -9.31 3.27 4.76
N GLU A 151 -9.20 4.51 4.32
CA GLU A 151 -10.35 5.31 3.88
C GLU A 151 -11.10 4.63 2.73
N LYS A 152 -10.38 4.11 1.73
CA LYS A 152 -10.98 3.43 0.57
C LYS A 152 -11.65 2.11 0.94
N ILE A 153 -11.00 1.26 1.75
CA ILE A 153 -11.59 -0.02 2.17
C ILE A 153 -12.85 0.18 3.03
N TRP A 154 -12.91 1.25 3.83
CA TRP A 154 -14.15 1.65 4.51
C TRP A 154 -15.23 2.10 3.54
N GLY A 155 -14.85 2.79 2.47
CA GLY A 155 -15.76 3.12 1.37
C GLY A 155 -16.36 1.87 0.71
N VAL A 156 -15.53 0.83 0.50
CA VAL A 156 -15.97 -0.49 0.02
C VAL A 156 -16.97 -1.12 0.97
N LEU A 157 -16.67 -1.14 2.29
CA LEU A 157 -17.58 -1.68 3.31
C LEU A 157 -18.93 -0.95 3.33
N GLU A 158 -18.92 0.37 3.24
CA GLU A 158 -20.15 1.16 3.24
C GLU A 158 -20.99 0.92 1.98
N ARG A 159 -20.34 0.76 0.83
CA ARG A 159 -20.99 0.43 -0.44
C ARG A 159 -21.54 -1.00 -0.45
N LEU A 160 -20.79 -1.95 0.10
CA LEU A 160 -21.22 -3.31 0.29
C LEU A 160 -22.52 -3.38 1.10
N LYS A 161 -22.64 -2.59 2.17
CA LYS A 161 -23.86 -2.53 3.01
C LYS A 161 -25.11 -2.10 2.23
N THR A 162 -24.96 -1.50 1.07
CA THR A 162 -26.05 -1.07 0.18
C THR A 162 -26.09 -1.82 -1.15
N TYR A 163 -25.42 -2.98 -1.21
CA TYR A 163 -25.28 -3.76 -2.43
C TYR A 163 -26.63 -4.11 -3.07
N TYR A 164 -27.58 -4.55 -2.27
CA TYR A 164 -28.94 -4.86 -2.75
C TYR A 164 -29.77 -3.57 -2.83
N THR A 165 -29.72 -2.90 -3.98
CA THR A 165 -30.33 -1.58 -4.21
C THR A 165 -31.87 -1.52 -4.03
N GLY A 166 -32.56 -2.67 -4.10
CA GLY A 166 -34.00 -2.78 -3.84
C GLY A 166 -34.38 -2.85 -2.35
N LEU A 167 -33.39 -2.88 -1.45
CA LEU A 167 -33.55 -2.96 -0.02
C LEU A 167 -33.02 -1.70 0.68
N ASP A 168 -33.58 -1.40 1.87
CA ASP A 168 -32.91 -0.44 2.75
C ASP A 168 -31.60 -1.02 3.26
N LYS A 169 -30.69 -0.12 3.73
CA LYS A 169 -29.34 -0.50 4.17
C LYS A 169 -29.34 -1.64 5.20
N LYS A 170 -30.27 -1.59 6.15
CA LYS A 170 -30.36 -2.61 7.20
C LYS A 170 -30.71 -3.97 6.62
N LYS A 171 -31.73 -4.03 5.79
CA LYS A 171 -32.18 -5.28 5.14
C LYS A 171 -31.13 -5.82 4.16
N SER A 172 -30.41 -4.93 3.47
CA SER A 172 -29.31 -5.33 2.60
C SER A 172 -28.20 -6.02 3.40
N VAL A 173 -27.80 -5.47 4.53
CA VAL A 173 -26.81 -6.09 5.44
C VAL A 173 -27.33 -7.40 6.01
N GLU A 174 -28.58 -7.44 6.48
CA GLU A 174 -29.20 -8.67 6.98
C GLU A 174 -29.20 -9.79 5.92
N ARG A 175 -29.46 -9.46 4.66
CA ARG A 175 -29.39 -10.43 3.57
C ARG A 175 -27.96 -10.94 3.35
N ILE A 176 -26.98 -10.06 3.26
CA ILE A 176 -25.58 -10.43 3.11
C ILE A 176 -25.15 -11.38 4.24
N ILE A 177 -25.48 -11.04 5.48
CA ILE A 177 -25.15 -11.84 6.65
C ILE A 177 -25.79 -13.24 6.58
N ASN A 178 -27.06 -13.33 6.19
CA ASN A 178 -27.75 -14.61 6.06
C ASN A 178 -27.16 -15.48 4.94
N ASP A 179 -26.80 -14.86 3.80
CA ASP A 179 -26.17 -15.56 2.68
C ASP A 179 -24.79 -16.10 3.12
N MET A 180 -23.97 -15.29 3.79
CA MET A 180 -22.68 -15.70 4.36
C MET A 180 -22.80 -16.82 5.41
N ALA A 181 -23.84 -16.77 6.25
CA ALA A 181 -24.01 -17.71 7.37
C ALA A 181 -24.60 -19.06 6.94
N GLY A 182 -25.16 -19.16 5.72
CA GLY A 182 -25.75 -20.41 5.23
C GLY A 182 -26.83 -20.99 6.13
N GLY A 183 -27.60 -20.15 6.85
CA GLY A 183 -28.67 -20.54 7.75
C GLY A 183 -28.20 -20.96 9.14
N GLN A 184 -26.94 -20.83 9.51
CA GLN A 184 -26.40 -21.17 10.83
C GLN A 184 -26.49 -19.96 11.78
N GLU A 185 -27.32 -20.04 12.83
CA GLU A 185 -27.57 -18.91 13.73
C GLU A 185 -26.34 -18.34 14.42
N ASP A 186 -25.35 -19.15 14.75
CA ASP A 186 -24.15 -18.70 15.44
C ASP A 186 -23.26 -17.85 14.48
N PHE A 187 -23.22 -18.22 13.19
CA PHE A 187 -22.52 -17.40 12.18
C PHE A 187 -23.30 -16.12 11.86
N VAL A 188 -24.64 -16.13 11.87
CA VAL A 188 -25.44 -14.89 11.76
C VAL A 188 -25.06 -13.91 12.87
N LYS A 189 -24.99 -14.38 14.12
CA LYS A 189 -24.60 -13.53 15.27
C LYS A 189 -23.16 -13.03 15.14
N LEU A 190 -22.25 -13.90 14.71
CA LEU A 190 -20.84 -13.54 14.50
C LEU A 190 -20.71 -12.42 13.47
N PHE A 191 -21.26 -12.61 12.27
CA PHE A 191 -21.12 -11.64 11.19
C PHE A 191 -21.89 -10.34 11.48
N ASP A 192 -23.06 -10.39 12.11
CA ASP A 192 -23.77 -9.19 12.56
C ASP A 192 -22.92 -8.37 13.55
N THR A 193 -22.26 -9.05 14.49
CA THR A 193 -21.35 -8.42 15.45
C THR A 193 -20.16 -7.78 14.74
N GLU A 194 -19.58 -8.45 13.74
CA GLU A 194 -18.43 -7.94 13.00
C GLU A 194 -18.79 -6.74 12.12
N PHE A 195 -19.90 -6.76 11.39
CA PHE A 195 -20.40 -5.59 10.65
C PHE A 195 -20.66 -4.38 11.56
N LYS A 196 -21.21 -4.62 12.75
CA LYS A 196 -21.42 -3.56 13.76
C LYS A 196 -20.09 -3.01 14.29
N ALA A 197 -19.18 -3.89 14.68
CA ALA A 197 -17.88 -3.51 15.22
C ALA A 197 -17.07 -2.66 14.23
N LEU A 198 -17.04 -3.05 12.94
CA LEU A 198 -16.39 -2.25 11.91
C LEU A 198 -17.10 -0.91 11.69
N THR A 199 -18.43 -0.88 11.78
CA THR A 199 -19.19 0.39 11.69
C THR A 199 -18.82 1.32 12.85
N ASP A 200 -18.72 0.80 14.07
CA ASP A 200 -18.37 1.57 15.26
C ASP A 200 -16.92 2.08 15.21
N ILE A 201 -16.00 1.28 14.68
CA ILE A 201 -14.62 1.71 14.39
C ILE A 201 -14.63 2.90 13.41
N GLY A 202 -15.36 2.79 12.28
CA GLY A 202 -15.45 3.86 11.29
C GLY A 202 -16.08 5.16 11.83
N ASN A 203 -16.93 5.04 12.88
CA ASN A 203 -17.54 6.19 13.54
C ASN A 203 -16.68 6.78 14.68
N SER A 204 -15.75 6.01 15.25
CA SER A 204 -14.97 6.41 16.42
C SER A 204 -13.59 6.93 16.08
N PHE A 205 -12.96 6.39 15.05
CA PHE A 205 -11.61 6.74 14.62
C PHE A 205 -11.63 7.64 13.39
N ARG A 206 -10.61 8.50 13.28
CA ARG A 206 -10.43 9.40 12.15
C ARG A 206 -9.92 8.64 10.91
N ILE A 207 -10.80 7.83 10.34
CA ILE A 207 -10.53 7.10 9.11
C ILE A 207 -10.60 8.05 7.90
N ARG A 208 -11.54 9.00 7.90
CA ARG A 208 -11.67 10.01 6.87
C ARG A 208 -10.95 11.29 7.26
N HIS A 209 -10.13 11.83 6.39
CA HIS A 209 -9.28 12.99 6.68
C HIS A 209 -10.03 14.25 7.14
N HIS A 210 -11.27 14.44 6.71
CA HIS A 210 -12.07 15.62 7.06
C HIS A 210 -12.79 15.53 8.44
N GLU A 211 -12.78 14.37 9.08
CA GLU A 211 -13.41 14.17 10.40
C GLU A 211 -12.44 14.55 11.52
N THR A 212 -12.54 15.80 12.00
CA THR A 212 -11.61 16.35 12.99
C THR A 212 -12.00 16.08 14.44
N ASP A 213 -13.21 15.58 14.69
CA ASP A 213 -13.79 15.29 16.00
C ASP A 213 -13.62 13.83 16.44
N ARG A 214 -12.89 13.03 15.66
CA ARG A 214 -12.65 11.61 15.90
C ARG A 214 -11.28 11.35 16.50
N THR A 215 -11.11 10.17 17.09
CA THR A 215 -9.82 9.72 17.64
C THR A 215 -8.80 9.53 16.51
N ASP A 216 -7.68 10.24 16.59
CA ASP A 216 -6.59 10.09 15.61
C ASP A 216 -5.94 8.71 15.70
N ILE A 217 -5.58 8.16 14.54
CA ILE A 217 -4.79 6.94 14.42
C ILE A 217 -3.32 7.38 14.31
N THR A 218 -2.53 7.10 15.33
CA THR A 218 -1.16 7.61 15.44
C THR A 218 -0.08 6.59 15.04
N ASP A 219 -0.41 5.30 15.03
CA ASP A 219 0.51 4.21 14.68
C ASP A 219 0.13 3.62 13.32
N ILE A 220 1.12 3.53 12.41
CA ILE A 220 0.93 2.98 11.06
C ILE A 220 0.38 1.55 11.12
N ARG A 221 0.81 0.73 12.09
CA ARG A 221 0.35 -0.65 12.28
C ARG A 221 -1.14 -0.76 12.57
N TYR A 222 -1.77 0.29 13.08
CA TYR A 222 -3.22 0.31 13.29
C TYR A 222 -3.98 0.48 11.96
N TYR A 223 -3.40 1.20 10.99
CA TYR A 223 -3.97 1.26 9.65
C TYR A 223 -3.94 -0.12 8.99
N ASP A 224 -2.84 -0.86 9.09
CA ASP A 224 -2.73 -2.22 8.55
C ASP A 224 -3.73 -3.18 9.21
N TYR A 225 -3.84 -3.10 10.55
CA TYR A 225 -4.82 -3.89 11.28
C TYR A 225 -6.25 -3.58 10.84
N PHE A 226 -6.62 -2.32 10.72
CA PHE A 226 -7.96 -1.92 10.29
C PHE A 226 -8.24 -2.33 8.83
N PHE A 227 -7.26 -2.13 7.96
CA PHE A 227 -7.36 -2.54 6.56
C PHE A 227 -7.60 -4.05 6.45
N ASN A 228 -6.73 -4.87 7.04
CA ASN A 228 -6.81 -6.32 6.97
C ASN A 228 -8.10 -6.87 7.59
N ARG A 229 -8.55 -6.30 8.69
CA ARG A 229 -9.81 -6.70 9.33
C ARG A 229 -11.01 -6.41 8.44
N CYS A 230 -11.06 -5.24 7.83
CA CYS A 230 -12.12 -4.85 6.90
C CYS A 230 -12.08 -5.71 5.63
N LEU A 231 -10.88 -5.91 5.07
CA LEU A 231 -10.63 -6.74 3.91
C LEU A 231 -11.13 -8.17 4.11
N SER A 232 -10.83 -8.78 5.26
CA SER A 232 -11.23 -10.17 5.55
C SER A 232 -12.76 -10.35 5.53
N LEU A 233 -13.51 -9.41 6.10
CA LEU A 233 -14.98 -9.46 6.07
C LEU A 233 -15.52 -9.24 4.66
N ILE A 234 -14.98 -8.26 3.92
CA ILE A 234 -15.40 -7.94 2.55
C ILE A 234 -15.11 -9.12 1.62
N ALA A 235 -13.90 -9.69 1.69
CA ALA A 235 -13.50 -10.83 0.87
C ALA A 235 -14.40 -12.06 1.09
N LEU A 236 -14.79 -12.32 2.32
CA LEU A 236 -15.76 -13.37 2.59
C LEU A 236 -17.14 -13.04 2.02
N ALA A 237 -17.62 -11.81 2.23
CA ALA A 237 -18.94 -11.39 1.77
C ALA A 237 -19.10 -11.48 0.25
N ILE A 238 -18.06 -11.04 -0.50
CA ILE A 238 -18.07 -11.05 -1.98
C ILE A 238 -18.35 -12.44 -2.54
N GLN A 239 -17.89 -13.50 -1.89
CA GLN A 239 -18.07 -14.88 -2.36
C GLN A 239 -19.55 -15.32 -2.32
N TYR A 240 -20.40 -14.62 -1.58
CA TYR A 240 -21.81 -14.91 -1.41
C TYR A 240 -22.75 -13.88 -2.07
N LEU A 241 -22.19 -12.89 -2.77
CA LEU A 241 -23.00 -11.91 -3.52
C LEU A 241 -23.51 -12.54 -4.82
N GLU A 242 -24.82 -12.45 -5.06
CA GLU A 242 -25.46 -12.87 -6.30
C GLU A 242 -25.45 -11.79 -7.42
#